data_4b6f74d455cc1a4e5ce1ddd4cc2f3c51
#
_entry.id   4b6f74d455cc1a4e5ce1ddd4cc2f3c51
#
_cell.length_a   1.000
_cell.length_b   1.000
_cell.length_c   1.000
_cell.angle_alpha   90.00
_cell.angle_beta   90.00
_cell.angle_gamma   90.00
#
_symmetry.space_group_name_H-M   'P 1'
#
loop_
_entity.id
_entity.type
_entity.pdbx_description
1 polymer ?
#
loop_
_entity_poly.entity_id
_entity_poly.type
_entity_poly.pdbx_seq_one_letter_code
_entity_poly.pdbx_strand_id
1 'polypeptide(L)'
;MMSNVCIQDGDVLISFQSIEHLTGIKWQGRTGLELKAVHLWGIELDGSLRCLERCAQWLDEEEQHRAAHLVREEDRQRYVFAHGGLRAVLSRYLGIGPDVLELYRGEAGKPSLTRELRGQPAITFNMSHAHGRALIAVSKGQEVGVDLERIRSDVEVAKLSERYFAPSEHATIMQSTQEQRAARFFRYWVAKEAVLKAQSIGLRALSQCEVLMAADGVGAEVLVPVGSPLQDNWRVRFLTCGAGWEAAVAAQGVDWVAQCGLAGC
;
A
#
# COMPACT_ATOMS: atom_id res chain seq x y z
N MET A 1 -6.73 5.47 26.48
CA MET A 1 -6.11 6.62 25.82
C MET A 1 -4.71 6.19 25.35
N MET A 2 -4.57 5.78 24.11
CA MET A 2 -3.27 5.68 23.45
C MET A 2 -3.47 6.24 22.05
N SER A 3 -3.13 7.50 21.89
CA SER A 3 -3.05 8.21 20.64
C SER A 3 -1.79 7.76 19.92
N ASN A 4 -1.92 6.84 18.96
CA ASN A 4 -0.82 6.42 18.12
C ASN A 4 -0.81 7.21 16.79
N VAL A 5 -0.71 8.52 16.91
CA VAL A 5 -0.30 9.36 15.80
C VAL A 5 1.12 9.78 16.11
N CYS A 6 2.11 9.10 15.55
CA CYS A 6 3.47 9.59 15.56
C CYS A 6 3.80 10.18 14.19
N ILE A 7 3.43 11.45 13.99
CA ILE A 7 4.16 12.30 13.06
C ILE A 7 5.23 12.96 13.92
N GLN A 8 6.44 12.42 13.90
CA GLN A 8 7.61 13.06 14.46
C GLN A 8 8.41 13.63 13.28
N ASP A 9 8.64 14.93 13.27
CA ASP A 9 9.52 15.64 12.33
C ASP A 9 9.26 15.39 10.84
N GLY A 10 7.98 15.21 10.44
CA GLY A 10 7.59 14.95 9.04
C GLY A 10 7.50 13.47 8.67
N ASP A 11 8.05 12.57 9.44
CA ASP A 11 8.02 11.13 9.19
C ASP A 11 6.68 10.50 9.60
N VAL A 12 6.13 9.65 8.72
CA VAL A 12 4.93 8.86 9.00
C VAL A 12 5.34 7.47 9.45
N LEU A 13 5.29 7.23 10.77
CA LEU A 13 5.59 5.92 11.36
C LEU A 13 4.38 5.01 11.25
N ILE A 14 4.54 3.83 10.67
CA ILE A 14 3.51 2.81 10.57
C ILE A 14 3.65 1.81 11.71
N SER A 15 2.63 1.76 12.56
CA SER A 15 2.46 0.69 13.53
C SER A 15 1.74 -0.49 12.90
N PHE A 16 2.38 -1.66 12.90
CA PHE A 16 1.78 -2.89 12.41
C PHE A 16 0.99 -3.56 13.54
N GLN A 17 -0.27 -3.83 13.26
CA GLN A 17 -1.19 -4.47 14.20
C GLN A 17 -1.38 -5.94 13.83
N SER A 18 -1.59 -6.79 14.84
CA SER A 18 -1.96 -8.17 14.61
C SER A 18 -3.29 -8.26 13.85
N ILE A 19 -3.35 -9.13 12.84
CA ILE A 19 -4.58 -9.43 12.12
C ILE A 19 -5.68 -9.94 13.05
N GLU A 20 -5.35 -10.63 14.13
CA GLU A 20 -6.32 -11.09 15.12
C GLU A 20 -7.00 -9.93 15.84
N HIS A 21 -6.23 -8.91 16.22
CA HIS A 21 -6.77 -7.70 16.84
C HIS A 21 -7.72 -6.99 15.87
N LEU A 22 -7.28 -6.79 14.64
CA LEU A 22 -8.07 -6.12 13.61
C LEU A 22 -9.38 -6.83 13.31
N THR A 23 -9.37 -8.17 13.23
CA THR A 23 -10.55 -8.99 12.90
C THR A 23 -11.43 -9.32 14.09
N GLY A 24 -10.93 -9.17 15.32
CA GLY A 24 -11.66 -9.41 16.57
C GLY A 24 -12.60 -8.26 16.99
N ILE A 25 -12.43 -7.07 16.43
CA ILE A 25 -13.23 -5.90 16.82
C ILE A 25 -14.59 -5.95 16.14
N LYS A 26 -15.65 -5.75 16.92
CA LYS A 26 -17.02 -5.63 16.38
C LYS A 26 -17.16 -4.35 15.57
N TRP A 27 -17.81 -4.45 14.41
CA TRP A 27 -18.14 -3.32 13.54
C TRP A 27 -19.20 -2.44 14.24
N GLN A 28 -18.79 -1.35 14.83
CA GLN A 28 -19.71 -0.37 15.43
C GLN A 28 -19.35 1.02 14.94
N GLY A 29 -20.21 1.55 14.06
CA GLY A 29 -20.03 2.88 13.50
C GLY A 29 -19.14 2.94 12.25
N ARG A 30 -19.04 4.12 11.67
CA ARG A 30 -18.16 4.40 10.54
C ARG A 30 -16.95 5.19 11.01
N THR A 31 -15.76 4.76 10.58
CA THR A 31 -14.55 5.57 10.75
C THR A 31 -14.68 6.84 9.89
N GLY A 32 -14.56 8.01 10.53
CA GLY A 32 -14.53 9.28 9.81
C GLY A 32 -13.32 9.31 8.85
N LEU A 33 -13.56 9.73 7.61
CA LEU A 33 -12.51 9.94 6.61
C LEU A 33 -12.74 11.30 5.97
N GLU A 34 -11.84 12.23 6.26
CA GLU A 34 -11.90 13.59 5.72
C GLU A 34 -11.44 13.61 4.25
N LEU A 35 -11.87 14.65 3.54
CA LEU A 35 -11.36 14.89 2.19
C LEU A 35 -9.86 15.15 2.23
N LYS A 36 -9.12 14.59 1.26
CA LYS A 36 -7.66 14.68 1.17
C LYS A 36 -6.89 14.04 2.34
N ALA A 37 -7.56 13.33 3.25
CA ALA A 37 -6.89 12.45 4.19
C ALA A 37 -6.58 11.09 3.54
N VAL A 38 -5.42 10.55 3.87
CA VAL A 38 -5.02 9.19 3.55
C VAL A 38 -4.79 8.44 4.85
N HIS A 39 -5.67 7.50 5.16
CA HIS A 39 -5.53 6.64 6.33
C HIS A 39 -4.70 5.41 5.98
N LEU A 40 -3.64 5.16 6.74
CA LEU A 40 -2.69 4.07 6.55
C LEU A 40 -2.86 3.01 7.65
N TRP A 41 -2.95 1.75 7.24
CA TRP A 41 -3.11 0.61 8.12
C TRP A 41 -1.99 -0.39 7.88
N GLY A 42 -1.15 -0.61 8.88
CA GLY A 42 -0.16 -1.68 8.88
C GLY A 42 -0.72 -2.94 9.54
N ILE A 43 -0.58 -4.09 8.92
CA ILE A 43 -1.10 -5.38 9.40
C ILE A 43 0.01 -6.41 9.40
N GLU A 44 0.22 -7.11 10.52
CA GLU A 44 1.01 -8.32 10.57
C GLU A 44 0.17 -9.50 10.13
N LEU A 45 0.65 -10.23 9.12
CA LEU A 45 -0.05 -11.36 8.48
C LEU A 45 0.32 -12.68 9.16
N ASP A 46 0.23 -12.68 10.49
CA ASP A 46 0.46 -13.85 11.32
C ASP A 46 -0.67 -13.96 12.33
N GLY A 47 -1.32 -15.10 12.40
CA GLY A 47 -2.49 -15.30 13.23
C GLY A 47 -2.82 -16.76 13.44
N SER A 48 -3.76 -17.03 14.36
CA SER A 48 -4.24 -18.36 14.65
C SER A 48 -5.04 -18.99 13.49
N LEU A 49 -5.19 -20.30 13.50
CA LEU A 49 -6.07 -21.02 12.56
C LEU A 49 -7.49 -20.48 12.59
N ARG A 50 -8.01 -20.13 13.77
CA ARG A 50 -9.35 -19.54 13.91
C ARG A 50 -9.46 -18.20 13.21
N CYS A 51 -8.39 -17.38 13.26
CA CYS A 51 -8.34 -16.13 12.54
C CYS A 51 -8.28 -16.37 11.02
N LEU A 52 -7.48 -17.33 10.58
CA LEU A 52 -7.37 -17.72 9.18
C LEU A 52 -8.72 -18.17 8.61
N GLU A 53 -9.42 -19.07 9.31
CA GLU A 53 -10.76 -19.53 8.92
C GLU A 53 -11.76 -18.38 8.81
N ARG A 54 -11.73 -17.46 9.77
CA ARG A 54 -12.58 -16.27 9.73
C ARG A 54 -12.27 -15.39 8.52
N CYS A 55 -10.99 -15.11 8.26
CA CYS A 55 -10.59 -14.34 7.08
C CYS A 55 -11.01 -15.05 5.77
N ALA A 56 -10.84 -16.37 5.70
CA ALA A 56 -11.22 -17.16 4.53
C ALA A 56 -12.73 -17.10 4.24
N GLN A 57 -13.58 -17.05 5.28
CA GLN A 57 -15.04 -16.93 5.13
C GLN A 57 -15.47 -15.57 4.55
N TRP A 58 -14.64 -14.54 4.65
CA TRP A 58 -14.93 -13.22 4.11
C TRP A 58 -14.53 -13.05 2.64
N LEU A 59 -13.65 -13.91 2.14
CA LEU A 59 -13.16 -13.84 0.77
C LEU A 59 -14.28 -14.23 -0.22
N ASP A 60 -14.34 -13.49 -1.32
CA ASP A 60 -15.20 -13.87 -2.45
C ASP A 60 -14.61 -15.05 -3.24
N GLU A 61 -15.39 -15.58 -4.18
CA GLU A 61 -15.02 -16.76 -4.97
C GLU A 61 -13.72 -16.56 -5.75
N GLU A 62 -13.47 -15.35 -6.30
CA GLU A 62 -12.26 -15.05 -7.04
C GLU A 62 -11.03 -15.02 -6.12
N GLU A 63 -11.15 -14.42 -4.94
CA GLU A 63 -10.09 -14.38 -3.93
C GLU A 63 -9.79 -15.79 -3.40
N GLN A 64 -10.81 -16.59 -3.12
CA GLN A 64 -10.65 -18.00 -2.71
C GLN A 64 -9.94 -18.83 -3.79
N HIS A 65 -10.36 -18.66 -5.04
CA HIS A 65 -9.72 -19.32 -6.17
C HIS A 65 -8.24 -18.92 -6.30
N ARG A 66 -7.91 -17.65 -6.18
CA ARG A 66 -6.52 -17.16 -6.21
C ARG A 66 -5.70 -17.73 -5.06
N ALA A 67 -6.24 -17.72 -3.84
CA ALA A 67 -5.58 -18.33 -2.69
C ALA A 67 -5.26 -19.82 -2.93
N ALA A 68 -6.22 -20.58 -3.47
CA ALA A 68 -6.06 -22.00 -3.75
C ALA A 68 -4.96 -22.32 -4.78
N HIS A 69 -4.64 -21.39 -5.68
CA HIS A 69 -3.60 -21.56 -6.70
C HIS A 69 -2.18 -21.21 -6.21
N LEU A 70 -2.04 -20.67 -5.00
CA LEU A 70 -0.72 -20.41 -4.41
C LEU A 70 -0.09 -21.72 -3.95
N VAL A 71 1.11 -21.99 -4.44
CA VAL A 71 1.80 -23.29 -4.26
C VAL A 71 2.23 -23.49 -2.80
N ARG A 72 2.78 -22.43 -2.17
CA ARG A 72 3.27 -22.49 -0.80
C ARG A 72 2.15 -22.20 0.18
N GLU A 73 2.03 -23.03 1.21
CA GLU A 73 1.02 -22.85 2.26
C GLU A 73 1.16 -21.48 2.97
N GLU A 74 2.38 -21.06 3.25
CA GLU A 74 2.66 -19.77 3.87
C GLU A 74 2.17 -18.60 3.02
N ASP A 75 2.36 -18.65 1.70
CA ASP A 75 1.91 -17.60 0.78
C ASP A 75 0.37 -17.60 0.70
N ARG A 76 -0.26 -18.77 0.75
CA ARG A 76 -1.72 -18.92 0.80
C ARG A 76 -2.30 -18.29 2.06
N GLN A 77 -1.73 -18.60 3.23
CA GLN A 77 -2.18 -18.05 4.51
C GLN A 77 -2.00 -16.52 4.53
N ARG A 78 -0.85 -16.02 4.10
CA ARG A 78 -0.59 -14.57 3.99
C ARG A 78 -1.56 -13.87 3.05
N TYR A 79 -1.90 -14.49 1.93
CA TYR A 79 -2.90 -13.97 1.00
C TYR A 79 -4.27 -13.87 1.69
N VAL A 80 -4.71 -14.92 2.36
CA VAL A 80 -5.99 -14.94 3.09
C VAL A 80 -6.02 -13.87 4.18
N PHE A 81 -4.96 -13.74 4.97
CA PHE A 81 -4.86 -12.70 5.99
C PHE A 81 -4.85 -11.29 5.39
N ALA A 82 -4.11 -11.05 4.31
CA ALA A 82 -4.04 -9.74 3.66
C ALA A 82 -5.41 -9.31 3.13
N HIS A 83 -6.11 -10.19 2.42
CA HIS A 83 -7.43 -9.91 1.85
C HIS A 83 -8.53 -9.85 2.91
N GLY A 84 -8.51 -10.74 3.90
CA GLY A 84 -9.39 -10.65 5.07
C GLY A 84 -9.18 -9.37 5.86
N GLY A 85 -7.92 -8.96 6.06
CA GLY A 85 -7.55 -7.68 6.68
C GLY A 85 -8.02 -6.48 5.89
N LEU A 86 -7.89 -6.50 4.56
CA LEU A 86 -8.42 -5.46 3.68
C LEU A 86 -9.93 -5.29 3.84
N ARG A 87 -10.68 -6.40 3.81
CA ARG A 87 -12.14 -6.40 4.01
C ARG A 87 -12.52 -5.88 5.38
N ALA A 88 -11.76 -6.27 6.41
CA ALA A 88 -11.94 -5.78 7.77
C ALA A 88 -11.70 -4.26 7.90
N VAL A 89 -10.69 -3.72 7.25
CA VAL A 89 -10.41 -2.28 7.20
C VAL A 89 -11.52 -1.52 6.47
N LEU A 90 -11.88 -1.96 5.27
CA LEU A 90 -12.89 -1.28 4.45
C LEU A 90 -14.28 -1.28 5.11
N SER A 91 -14.64 -2.37 5.80
CA SER A 91 -15.89 -2.47 6.56
C SER A 91 -16.06 -1.34 7.59
N ARG A 92 -14.96 -0.87 8.19
CA ARG A 92 -14.98 0.24 9.17
C ARG A 92 -15.37 1.57 8.54
N TYR A 93 -15.03 1.79 7.27
CA TYR A 93 -15.39 3.01 6.55
C TYR A 93 -16.79 2.94 5.95
N LEU A 94 -17.20 1.76 5.54
CA LEU A 94 -18.46 1.55 4.83
C LEU A 94 -19.64 1.23 5.77
N GLY A 95 -19.36 0.70 6.97
CA GLY A 95 -20.38 0.29 7.94
C GLY A 95 -21.14 -0.96 7.51
N ILE A 96 -20.51 -1.83 6.71
CA ILE A 96 -21.05 -3.12 6.26
C ILE A 96 -20.12 -4.26 6.69
N GLY A 97 -20.63 -5.50 6.74
CA GLY A 97 -19.82 -6.67 7.07
C GLY A 97 -18.74 -6.95 6.04
N PRO A 98 -17.59 -7.54 6.45
CA PRO A 98 -16.51 -7.89 5.51
C PRO A 98 -16.91 -8.99 4.52
N ASP A 99 -17.85 -9.85 4.90
CA ASP A 99 -18.40 -10.95 4.12
C ASP A 99 -19.37 -10.51 3.01
N VAL A 100 -20.01 -9.35 3.17
CA VAL A 100 -20.93 -8.78 2.17
C VAL A 100 -20.29 -7.65 1.36
N LEU A 101 -19.00 -7.40 1.56
CA LEU A 101 -18.27 -6.38 0.82
C LEU A 101 -17.98 -6.86 -0.61
N GLU A 102 -18.56 -6.19 -1.59
CA GLU A 102 -18.32 -6.47 -2.99
C GLU A 102 -17.17 -5.64 -3.54
N LEU A 103 -16.15 -6.34 -4.04
CA LEU A 103 -15.01 -5.75 -4.74
C LEU A 103 -15.02 -6.21 -6.18
N TYR A 104 -14.71 -5.29 -7.10
CA TYR A 104 -14.44 -5.65 -8.49
C TYR A 104 -12.97 -5.40 -8.82
N ARG A 105 -12.45 -6.05 -9.84
CA ARG A 105 -11.10 -5.84 -10.31
C ARG A 105 -11.12 -5.24 -11.71
N GLY A 106 -10.39 -4.14 -11.86
CA GLY A 106 -10.14 -3.55 -13.17
C GLY A 106 -9.17 -4.39 -14.00
N GLU A 107 -8.92 -3.96 -15.24
CA GLU A 107 -8.01 -4.65 -16.19
C GLU A 107 -6.60 -4.86 -15.63
N ALA A 108 -6.10 -3.94 -14.82
CA ALA A 108 -4.80 -4.05 -14.14
C ALA A 108 -4.84 -4.92 -12.85
N GLY A 109 -5.98 -5.52 -12.52
CA GLY A 109 -6.13 -6.39 -11.35
C GLY A 109 -6.25 -5.67 -10.00
N LYS A 110 -6.23 -4.33 -9.95
CA LYS A 110 -6.43 -3.56 -8.73
C LYS A 110 -7.87 -3.77 -8.23
N PRO A 111 -8.07 -4.23 -6.99
CA PRO A 111 -9.40 -4.30 -6.41
C PRO A 111 -9.95 -2.88 -6.15
N SER A 112 -11.23 -2.71 -6.38
CA SER A 112 -11.94 -1.43 -6.20
C SER A 112 -13.34 -1.69 -5.66
N LEU A 113 -13.92 -0.69 -4.99
CA LEU A 113 -15.31 -0.73 -4.54
C LEU A 113 -16.26 -0.59 -5.73
N THR A 114 -17.40 -1.28 -5.69
CA THR A 114 -18.49 -1.04 -6.64
C THR A 114 -18.96 0.42 -6.56
N ARG A 115 -19.61 0.88 -7.62
CA ARG A 115 -20.07 2.28 -7.70
C ARG A 115 -20.99 2.66 -6.54
N GLU A 116 -21.82 1.73 -6.13
CA GLU A 116 -22.81 1.88 -5.04
C GLU A 116 -22.13 2.05 -3.68
N LEU A 117 -21.02 1.33 -3.46
CA LEU A 117 -20.28 1.36 -2.21
C LEU A 117 -19.27 2.53 -2.12
N ARG A 118 -18.80 3.04 -3.25
CA ARG A 118 -17.80 4.13 -3.25
C ARG A 118 -18.33 5.41 -2.58
N GLY A 119 -19.60 5.71 -2.68
CA GLY A 119 -20.19 6.95 -2.19
C GLY A 119 -19.77 8.18 -3.00
N GLN A 120 -20.17 9.37 -2.52
CA GLN A 120 -19.78 10.65 -3.09
C GLN A 120 -19.40 11.62 -1.95
N PRO A 121 -18.18 12.15 -1.87
CA PRO A 121 -17.01 11.79 -2.70
C PRO A 121 -16.56 10.34 -2.52
N ALA A 122 -15.98 9.76 -3.56
CA ALA A 122 -15.64 8.35 -3.62
C ALA A 122 -14.58 7.96 -2.58
N ILE A 123 -14.80 6.83 -1.88
CA ILE A 123 -13.78 6.13 -1.12
C ILE A 123 -12.95 5.31 -2.09
N THR A 124 -11.64 5.49 -2.02
CA THR A 124 -10.64 4.75 -2.77
C THR A 124 -9.68 4.05 -1.82
N PHE A 125 -9.07 3.00 -2.26
CA PHE A 125 -8.08 2.29 -1.45
C PHE A 125 -7.03 1.61 -2.32
N ASN A 126 -5.92 1.25 -1.70
CA ASN A 126 -4.91 0.39 -2.28
C ASN A 126 -4.25 -0.45 -1.19
N MET A 127 -3.74 -1.61 -1.55
CA MET A 127 -3.03 -2.53 -0.67
C MET A 127 -1.74 -3.00 -1.31
N SER A 128 -0.69 -3.09 -0.51
CA SER A 128 0.53 -3.84 -0.81
C SER A 128 0.82 -4.81 0.32
N HIS A 129 1.35 -5.97 0.00
CA HIS A 129 1.81 -6.92 1.01
C HIS A 129 3.10 -7.60 0.56
N ALA A 130 4.00 -7.77 1.50
CA ALA A 130 5.26 -8.46 1.30
C ALA A 130 5.63 -9.23 2.56
N HIS A 131 6.13 -10.45 2.39
CA HIS A 131 6.61 -11.33 3.46
C HIS A 131 5.69 -11.40 4.67
N GLY A 132 5.40 -11.15 5.57
CA GLY A 132 4.47 -11.27 6.70
C GLY A 132 3.76 -9.95 7.03
N ARG A 133 3.77 -8.94 6.15
CA ARG A 133 3.14 -7.64 6.39
C ARG A 133 2.29 -7.18 5.24
N ALA A 134 1.20 -6.48 5.55
CA ALA A 134 0.41 -5.73 4.59
C ALA A 134 0.32 -4.27 5.00
N LEU A 135 0.23 -3.40 4.00
CA LEU A 135 -0.02 -1.98 4.14
C LEU A 135 -1.22 -1.61 3.29
N ILE A 136 -2.22 -0.97 3.91
CA ILE A 136 -3.44 -0.54 3.25
C ILE A 136 -3.56 0.97 3.37
N ALA A 137 -3.83 1.63 2.26
CA ALA A 137 -4.16 3.04 2.21
C ALA A 137 -5.64 3.20 1.85
N VAL A 138 -6.36 4.04 2.58
CA VAL A 138 -7.76 4.41 2.31
C VAL A 138 -7.86 5.92 2.21
N SER A 139 -8.50 6.42 1.16
CA SER A 139 -8.66 7.85 0.91
C SER A 139 -10.08 8.18 0.45
N LYS A 140 -10.44 9.47 0.47
CA LYS A 140 -11.74 9.96 0.05
C LYS A 140 -11.59 11.13 -0.92
N GLY A 141 -12.18 10.96 -2.10
CA GLY A 141 -12.19 12.00 -3.14
C GLY A 141 -10.92 12.12 -3.97
N GLN A 142 -9.95 11.21 -3.78
CA GLN A 142 -8.71 11.16 -4.57
C GLN A 142 -8.24 9.72 -4.72
N GLU A 143 -7.50 9.42 -5.79
CA GLU A 143 -6.85 8.13 -5.97
C GLU A 143 -5.62 8.02 -5.05
N VAL A 144 -5.37 6.80 -4.59
CA VAL A 144 -4.25 6.48 -3.70
C VAL A 144 -3.59 5.18 -4.12
N GLY A 145 -2.29 5.12 -3.94
CA GLY A 145 -1.50 3.91 -4.09
C GLY A 145 -0.50 3.76 -2.96
N VAL A 146 -0.18 2.54 -2.62
CA VAL A 146 0.77 2.21 -1.56
C VAL A 146 1.65 1.06 -1.99
N ASP A 147 2.92 1.10 -1.60
CA ASP A 147 3.81 -0.04 -1.76
C ASP A 147 4.64 -0.28 -0.51
N LEU A 148 4.96 -1.55 -0.25
CA LEU A 148 5.70 -2.04 0.89
C LEU A 148 6.61 -3.18 0.44
N GLU A 149 7.92 -3.05 0.67
CA GLU A 149 8.90 -4.04 0.30
C GLU A 149 9.88 -4.33 1.45
N ARG A 150 10.26 -5.58 1.57
CA ARG A 150 11.38 -5.99 2.41
C ARG A 150 12.69 -5.81 1.66
N ILE A 151 13.64 -5.12 2.25
CA ILE A 151 14.98 -4.97 1.67
C ILE A 151 15.66 -6.34 1.65
N ARG A 152 16.12 -6.77 0.47
CA ARG A 152 16.75 -8.06 0.23
C ARG A 152 18.09 -7.86 -0.48
N SER A 153 19.06 -8.68 -0.16
CA SER A 153 20.39 -8.64 -0.75
C SER A 153 20.54 -9.52 -2.01
N ASP A 154 19.57 -10.40 -2.27
CA ASP A 154 19.55 -11.34 -3.40
C ASP A 154 19.03 -10.73 -4.71
N VAL A 155 18.74 -9.42 -4.72
CA VAL A 155 18.22 -8.69 -5.88
C VAL A 155 19.37 -8.21 -6.76
N GLU A 156 19.28 -8.44 -8.05
CA GLU A 156 20.23 -7.92 -9.06
C GLU A 156 20.00 -6.42 -9.31
N VAL A 157 20.28 -5.60 -8.29
CA VAL A 157 19.98 -4.16 -8.26
C VAL A 157 20.46 -3.44 -9.53
N ALA A 158 21.69 -3.70 -9.97
CA ALA A 158 22.25 -3.02 -11.15
C ALA A 158 21.43 -3.28 -12.42
N LYS A 159 21.10 -4.54 -12.69
CA LYS A 159 20.31 -4.92 -13.87
C LYS A 159 18.89 -4.40 -13.83
N LEU A 160 18.25 -4.48 -12.65
CA LEU A 160 16.86 -4.05 -12.52
C LEU A 160 16.74 -2.53 -12.60
N SER A 161 17.64 -1.79 -11.94
CA SER A 161 17.62 -0.32 -12.01
C SER A 161 17.97 0.19 -13.41
N GLU A 162 18.93 -0.42 -14.11
CA GLU A 162 19.23 -0.08 -15.52
C GLU A 162 18.03 -0.30 -16.45
N ARG A 163 17.27 -1.38 -16.21
CA ARG A 163 16.14 -1.75 -17.08
C ARG A 163 14.87 -0.93 -16.82
N TYR A 164 14.60 -0.59 -15.56
CA TYR A 164 13.27 -0.09 -15.14
C TYR A 164 13.28 1.33 -14.63
N PHE A 165 14.43 1.92 -14.34
CA PHE A 165 14.51 3.24 -13.74
C PHE A 165 15.03 4.28 -14.73
N ALA A 166 14.83 5.56 -14.42
CA ALA A 166 15.45 6.62 -15.20
C ALA A 166 16.99 6.59 -15.06
N PRO A 167 17.76 7.06 -16.07
CA PRO A 167 19.22 7.05 -16.00
C PRO A 167 19.79 7.77 -14.77
N SER A 168 19.16 8.87 -14.35
CA SER A 168 19.51 9.62 -13.14
C SER A 168 19.32 8.81 -11.85
N GLU A 169 18.20 8.07 -11.73
CA GLU A 169 17.90 7.19 -10.62
C GLU A 169 18.89 6.02 -10.55
N HIS A 170 19.15 5.37 -11.70
CA HIS A 170 20.14 4.31 -11.80
C HIS A 170 21.54 4.81 -11.37
N ALA A 171 21.98 5.96 -11.89
CA ALA A 171 23.25 6.55 -11.51
C ALA A 171 23.34 6.84 -10.01
N THR A 172 22.30 7.38 -9.42
CA THR A 172 22.20 7.65 -7.96
C THR A 172 22.32 6.36 -7.13
N ILE A 173 21.66 5.29 -7.56
CA ILE A 173 21.76 3.98 -6.91
C ILE A 173 23.18 3.42 -7.01
N MET A 174 23.79 3.49 -8.20
CA MET A 174 25.14 2.92 -8.44
C MET A 174 26.25 3.71 -7.73
N GLN A 175 26.07 5.00 -7.48
CA GLN A 175 26.99 5.84 -6.68
C GLN A 175 26.90 5.58 -5.18
N SER A 176 25.85 4.90 -4.69
CA SER A 176 25.74 4.52 -3.29
C SER A 176 26.73 3.43 -2.89
N THR A 177 27.08 3.38 -1.61
CA THR A 177 27.90 2.27 -1.10
C THR A 177 27.18 0.93 -1.30
N GLN A 178 27.95 -0.16 -1.35
CA GLN A 178 27.37 -1.48 -1.58
C GLN A 178 26.32 -1.85 -0.53
N GLU A 179 26.51 -1.47 0.73
CA GLU A 179 25.58 -1.72 1.84
C GLU A 179 24.28 -0.93 1.68
N GLN A 180 24.35 0.28 1.12
CA GLN A 180 23.19 1.17 0.96
C GLN A 180 22.43 0.93 -0.36
N ARG A 181 23.07 0.25 -1.32
CA ARG A 181 22.55 0.13 -2.68
C ARG A 181 21.19 -0.55 -2.75
N ALA A 182 21.00 -1.64 -2.01
CA ALA A 182 19.72 -2.33 -1.96
C ALA A 182 18.61 -1.45 -1.36
N ALA A 183 18.87 -0.80 -0.23
CA ALA A 183 17.89 0.11 0.39
C ALA A 183 17.54 1.26 -0.56
N ARG A 184 18.53 1.86 -1.22
CA ARG A 184 18.30 2.93 -2.20
C ARG A 184 17.46 2.46 -3.38
N PHE A 185 17.72 1.25 -3.90
CA PHE A 185 16.94 0.64 -4.96
C PHE A 185 15.48 0.45 -4.52
N PHE A 186 15.24 -0.18 -3.37
CA PHE A 186 13.88 -0.41 -2.88
C PHE A 186 13.13 0.89 -2.59
N ARG A 187 13.82 1.95 -2.16
CA ARG A 187 13.22 3.27 -1.97
C ARG A 187 12.67 3.87 -3.26
N TYR A 188 13.41 3.80 -4.37
CA TYR A 188 12.89 4.21 -5.68
C TYR A 188 11.79 3.27 -6.16
N TRP A 189 11.95 1.97 -5.93
CA TRP A 189 10.97 0.96 -6.32
C TRP A 189 9.61 1.23 -5.69
N VAL A 190 9.52 1.34 -4.36
CA VAL A 190 8.24 1.57 -3.66
C VAL A 190 7.60 2.90 -4.04
N ALA A 191 8.38 3.94 -4.33
CA ALA A 191 7.86 5.22 -4.79
C ALA A 191 7.17 5.10 -6.16
N LYS A 192 7.84 4.46 -7.13
CA LYS A 192 7.28 4.21 -8.47
C LYS A 192 6.05 3.30 -8.40
N GLU A 193 6.15 2.18 -7.69
CA GLU A 193 5.04 1.25 -7.52
C GLU A 193 3.82 1.90 -6.88
N ALA A 194 3.99 2.72 -5.85
CA ALA A 194 2.89 3.43 -5.23
C ALA A 194 2.15 4.32 -6.24
N VAL A 195 2.87 5.04 -7.10
CA VAL A 195 2.27 5.88 -8.15
C VAL A 195 1.56 5.05 -9.21
N LEU A 196 2.19 3.98 -9.69
CA LEU A 196 1.59 3.09 -10.71
C LEU A 196 0.33 2.39 -10.17
N LYS A 197 0.35 1.95 -8.92
CA LYS A 197 -0.82 1.36 -8.24
C LYS A 197 -1.95 2.37 -8.06
N ALA A 198 -1.61 3.63 -7.73
CA ALA A 198 -2.61 4.69 -7.64
C ALA A 198 -3.34 4.89 -8.98
N GLN A 199 -2.61 4.90 -10.08
CA GLN A 199 -3.13 5.08 -11.44
C GLN A 199 -3.70 3.80 -12.07
N SER A 200 -3.62 2.67 -11.38
CA SER A 200 -4.03 1.35 -11.92
C SER A 200 -3.29 0.98 -13.21
N ILE A 201 -2.02 1.38 -13.32
CA ILE A 201 -1.13 1.08 -14.42
C ILE A 201 -0.10 0.06 -13.93
N GLY A 202 0.11 -1.00 -14.67
CA GLY A 202 1.01 -2.08 -14.25
C GLY A 202 2.50 -1.72 -14.37
N LEU A 203 3.35 -2.62 -13.88
CA LEU A 203 4.82 -2.54 -13.82
C LEU A 203 5.51 -2.13 -15.14
N ARG A 204 4.87 -2.33 -16.28
CA ARG A 204 5.42 -1.95 -17.59
C ARG A 204 5.70 -0.46 -17.75
N ALA A 205 5.10 0.36 -16.89
CA ALA A 205 5.26 1.81 -16.91
C ALA A 205 6.34 2.32 -15.92
N LEU A 206 7.09 1.46 -15.24
CA LEU A 206 8.15 1.86 -14.30
C LEU A 206 9.20 2.80 -14.92
N SER A 207 9.56 2.58 -16.18
CA SER A 207 10.50 3.44 -16.91
C SER A 207 9.88 4.74 -17.46
N GLN A 208 8.56 4.92 -17.30
CA GLN A 208 7.82 6.06 -17.84
C GLN A 208 7.63 7.20 -16.84
N CYS A 209 8.21 7.09 -15.66
CA CYS A 209 8.23 8.16 -14.68
C CYS A 209 9.59 8.23 -14.00
N GLU A 210 9.96 9.42 -13.55
CA GLU A 210 11.17 9.67 -12.78
C GLU A 210 10.79 10.19 -11.40
N VAL A 211 11.42 9.67 -10.36
CA VAL A 211 11.20 10.06 -8.98
C VAL A 211 12.28 11.04 -8.54
N LEU A 212 11.88 12.24 -8.20
CA LEU A 212 12.73 13.27 -7.62
C LEU A 212 12.60 13.24 -6.10
N MET A 213 13.62 12.73 -5.42
CA MET A 213 13.67 12.72 -3.96
C MET A 213 13.71 14.14 -3.41
N ALA A 214 12.87 14.46 -2.45
CA ALA A 214 12.94 15.72 -1.73
C ALA A 214 14.22 15.78 -0.87
N ALA A 215 14.72 17.00 -0.65
CA ALA A 215 15.97 17.21 0.09
C ALA A 215 15.88 16.76 1.56
N ASP A 216 14.68 16.76 2.14
CA ASP A 216 14.40 16.26 3.50
C ASP A 216 14.40 14.73 3.61
N GLY A 217 14.39 14.01 2.47
CA GLY A 217 14.32 12.57 2.42
C GLY A 217 12.95 11.97 2.79
N VAL A 218 11.96 12.78 3.16
CA VAL A 218 10.63 12.33 3.62
C VAL A 218 9.68 12.11 2.46
N GLY A 219 9.82 12.90 1.40
CA GLY A 219 8.94 12.86 0.25
C GLY A 219 9.66 12.75 -1.09
N ALA A 220 8.87 12.64 -2.13
CA ALA A 220 9.32 12.74 -3.52
C ALA A 220 8.22 13.29 -4.42
N GLU A 221 8.65 13.94 -5.49
CA GLU A 221 7.81 14.29 -6.63
C GLU A 221 8.01 13.29 -7.75
N VAL A 222 7.01 13.10 -8.58
CA VAL A 222 7.11 12.24 -9.73
C VAL A 222 6.98 13.06 -11.00
N LEU A 223 8.02 13.03 -11.81
CA LEU A 223 8.02 13.61 -13.15
C LEU A 223 7.54 12.57 -14.15
N VAL A 224 6.59 12.99 -14.95
CA VAL A 224 6.03 12.17 -16.02
C VAL A 224 6.37 12.83 -17.36
N PRO A 225 7.04 12.13 -18.28
CA PRO A 225 7.36 12.69 -19.60
C PRO A 225 6.09 13.10 -20.37
N VAL A 226 6.20 14.15 -21.17
CA VAL A 226 5.13 14.60 -22.06
C VAL A 226 4.71 13.47 -23.00
N GLY A 227 3.40 13.19 -23.07
CA GLY A 227 2.84 12.11 -23.88
C GLY A 227 2.83 10.74 -23.20
N SER A 228 3.27 10.64 -21.95
CA SER A 228 3.09 9.42 -21.14
C SER A 228 1.60 9.17 -20.88
N PRO A 229 1.17 7.89 -20.76
CA PRO A 229 -0.15 7.56 -20.28
C PRO A 229 -0.34 7.86 -18.78
N LEU A 230 0.74 8.12 -18.05
CA LEU A 230 0.72 8.51 -16.65
C LEU A 230 0.26 9.97 -16.52
N GLN A 231 -0.55 10.22 -15.51
CA GLN A 231 -0.88 11.60 -15.10
C GLN A 231 0.26 12.15 -14.24
N ASP A 232 0.50 13.43 -14.33
CA ASP A 232 1.42 14.16 -13.46
C ASP A 232 0.76 14.62 -12.15
N ASN A 233 1.50 15.39 -11.33
CA ASN A 233 1.03 15.93 -10.06
C ASN A 233 0.83 14.86 -8.96
N TRP A 234 1.65 13.84 -8.96
CA TRP A 234 1.72 12.85 -7.89
C TRP A 234 2.76 13.26 -6.85
N ARG A 235 2.35 13.19 -5.58
CA ARG A 235 3.26 13.33 -4.44
C ARG A 235 3.40 11.99 -3.75
N VAL A 236 4.62 11.67 -3.42
CA VAL A 236 4.98 10.46 -2.67
C VAL A 236 5.46 10.87 -1.28
N ARG A 237 5.02 10.13 -0.28
CA ARG A 237 5.59 10.17 1.07
C ARG A 237 6.15 8.80 1.41
N PHE A 238 7.38 8.79 1.90
CA PHE A 238 7.98 7.58 2.44
C PHE A 238 7.46 7.32 3.83
N LEU A 239 7.37 6.04 4.18
CA LEU A 239 6.78 5.57 5.42
C LEU A 239 7.82 4.80 6.21
N THR A 240 7.91 5.05 7.49
CA THR A 240 8.82 4.33 8.39
C THR A 240 8.14 3.05 8.90
N CYS A 241 8.57 1.91 8.39
CA CYS A 241 8.00 0.58 8.66
C CYS A 241 8.94 -0.32 9.50
N GLY A 242 9.98 0.26 10.10
CA GLY A 242 11.02 -0.47 10.84
C GLY A 242 12.21 -0.87 9.98
N ALA A 243 13.27 -1.34 10.61
CA ALA A 243 14.52 -1.71 9.95
C ALA A 243 14.32 -2.83 8.92
N GLY A 244 14.95 -2.71 7.77
CA GLY A 244 14.89 -3.71 6.70
C GLY A 244 13.62 -3.62 5.81
N TRP A 245 12.87 -2.52 5.90
CA TRP A 245 11.68 -2.27 5.09
C TRP A 245 11.75 -0.90 4.43
N GLU A 246 11.22 -0.83 3.21
CA GLU A 246 10.90 0.42 2.51
C GLU A 246 9.42 0.41 2.18
N ALA A 247 8.77 1.57 2.32
CA ALA A 247 7.38 1.75 1.96
C ALA A 247 7.11 3.18 1.52
N ALA A 248 6.12 3.33 0.65
CA ALA A 248 5.68 4.63 0.19
C ALA A 248 4.17 4.66 -0.05
N VAL A 249 3.59 5.84 0.10
CA VAL A 249 2.23 6.15 -0.29
C VAL A 249 2.24 7.28 -1.31
N ALA A 250 1.41 7.17 -2.34
CA ALA A 250 1.25 8.18 -3.38
C ALA A 250 -0.21 8.62 -3.48
N ALA A 251 -0.44 9.93 -3.60
CA ALA A 251 -1.74 10.51 -3.90
C ALA A 251 -1.58 11.78 -4.75
N GLN A 252 -2.66 12.20 -5.43
CA GLN A 252 -2.64 13.39 -6.26
C GLN A 252 -2.67 14.69 -5.44
N GLY A 253 -1.97 15.71 -5.95
CA GLY A 253 -1.90 17.05 -5.34
C GLY A 253 -0.92 17.12 -4.18
N VAL A 254 -0.85 18.30 -3.58
CA VAL A 254 0.15 18.62 -2.53
C VAL A 254 -0.46 18.70 -1.13
N ASP A 255 -1.77 18.81 -1.02
CA ASP A 255 -2.46 19.19 0.23
C ASP A 255 -3.05 18.00 0.99
N TRP A 256 -2.65 16.79 0.68
CA TRP A 256 -3.17 15.62 1.40
C TRP A 256 -2.31 15.27 2.63
N VAL A 257 -2.96 14.72 3.63
CA VAL A 257 -2.33 14.37 4.91
C VAL A 257 -2.41 12.86 5.12
N ALA A 258 -1.26 12.23 5.38
CA ALA A 258 -1.21 10.83 5.80
C ALA A 258 -1.49 10.73 7.30
N GLN A 259 -2.35 9.79 7.68
CA GLN A 259 -2.71 9.51 9.07
C GLN A 259 -2.67 8.00 9.29
N CYS A 260 -2.18 7.54 10.45
CA CYS A 260 -2.31 6.13 10.79
C CYS A 260 -3.77 5.78 11.08
N GLY A 261 -4.26 4.71 10.46
CA GLY A 261 -5.58 4.18 10.74
C GLY A 261 -5.67 3.71 12.20
N LEU A 262 -6.61 4.23 12.96
CA LEU A 262 -6.76 3.89 14.36
C LEU A 262 -7.51 2.57 14.50
N ALA A 263 -6.90 1.58 15.15
CA ALA A 263 -7.64 0.45 15.71
C ALA A 263 -8.29 0.90 17.01
N GLY A 264 -9.56 1.20 16.93
CA GLY A 264 -10.41 1.43 18.10
C GLY A 264 -10.38 2.88 18.62
N CYS A 265 -11.36 3.64 18.25
CA CYS A 265 -12.11 4.52 19.14
C CYS A 265 -13.40 3.84 19.53
#